data_28817c88997c74011e15fe0b878392d2
#
_entry.id   28817c88997c74011e15fe0b878392d2
#
_cell.length_a   1.000
_cell.length_b   1.000
_cell.length_c   1.000
_cell.angle_alpha   90.00
_cell.angle_beta   90.00
_cell.angle_gamma   90.00
#
_symmetry.space_group_name_H-M   'P 1'
#
loop_
_entity.id
_entity.type
_entity.pdbx_description
1 polymer ?
#
loop_
_entity_poly.entity_id
_entity_poly.type
_entity_poly.pdbx_seq_one_letter_code
_entity_poly.pdbx_strand_id
1 'polypeptide(L)'
;VSGLVLYSHPFSSYCQKAIVAFYEKDLPFEQRLLEDPAAMVELKAAWPFGQFPVLKDGDRHYAETSIIIERLDQIDPSTRLIPADADLALETRFMDRVFDNHVQAHQQRVIYESLKPEGSRGPTVVAEARARLEIAYGWLDRVMADRTWAVGGTFSLADCGAAPALLYAHWTHPIPEALTHLWAYRRRLLARPSYARALDEARPYRGYFPLGAPDED
;
A
#
# COMPACT_ATOMS: atom_id res chain seq x y z
N VAL A 1 -25.58 1.81 -0.81
CA VAL A 1 -24.31 2.24 -1.41
C VAL A 1 -23.91 1.20 -2.44
N SER A 2 -24.70 1.10 -3.51
CA SER A 2 -24.43 0.22 -4.64
C SER A 2 -23.84 1.08 -5.75
N GLY A 3 -22.57 0.89 -6.09
CA GLY A 3 -21.97 1.60 -7.21
C GLY A 3 -20.50 1.98 -7.07
N LEU A 4 -19.83 1.54 -6.00
CA LEU A 4 -18.38 1.71 -5.89
C LEU A 4 -17.68 0.61 -6.69
N VAL A 5 -16.87 0.99 -7.68
CA VAL A 5 -16.08 0.07 -8.49
C VAL A 5 -14.61 0.43 -8.38
N LEU A 6 -13.77 -0.52 -7.99
CA LEU A 6 -12.34 -0.34 -7.86
C LEU A 6 -11.61 -1.07 -9.00
N TYR A 7 -11.01 -0.32 -9.91
CA TYR A 7 -10.09 -0.85 -10.92
C TYR A 7 -8.77 -1.17 -10.23
N SER A 8 -8.46 -2.45 -10.07
CA SER A 8 -7.35 -2.87 -9.21
C SER A 8 -6.82 -4.25 -9.59
N HIS A 9 -5.64 -4.55 -9.04
CA HIS A 9 -5.08 -5.89 -9.06
C HIS A 9 -4.71 -6.30 -7.63
N PRO A 10 -5.13 -7.49 -7.13
CA PRO A 10 -4.92 -7.90 -5.74
C PRO A 10 -3.45 -7.91 -5.31
N PHE A 11 -2.54 -8.17 -6.22
CA PHE A 11 -1.10 -8.24 -5.94
C PHE A 11 -0.38 -6.88 -5.99
N SER A 12 -1.06 -5.80 -6.37
CA SER A 12 -0.47 -4.47 -6.35
C SER A 12 -0.51 -3.89 -4.94
N SER A 13 0.65 -3.48 -4.42
CA SER A 13 0.77 -2.84 -3.12
C SER A 13 -0.10 -1.59 -2.97
N TYR A 14 -0.18 -0.76 -4.00
CA TYR A 14 -1.07 0.40 -3.99
C TYR A 14 -2.55 0.01 -4.00
N CYS A 15 -2.92 -1.06 -4.72
CA CYS A 15 -4.28 -1.57 -4.66
C CYS A 15 -4.63 -2.13 -3.30
N GLN A 16 -3.71 -2.90 -2.67
CA GLN A 16 -3.90 -3.41 -1.32
C GLN A 16 -4.15 -2.30 -0.31
N LYS A 17 -3.43 -1.17 -0.40
CA LYS A 17 -3.66 0.01 0.44
C LYS A 17 -5.13 0.49 0.38
N ALA A 18 -5.71 0.57 -0.82
CA ALA A 18 -7.11 0.96 -0.99
C ALA A 18 -8.08 -0.16 -0.55
N ILE A 19 -7.80 -1.41 -0.91
CA ILE A 19 -8.63 -2.58 -0.55
C ILE A 19 -8.74 -2.73 0.97
N VAL A 20 -7.63 -2.56 1.70
CA VAL A 20 -7.62 -2.57 3.17
C VAL A 20 -8.56 -1.52 3.74
N ALA A 21 -8.57 -0.31 3.17
CA ALA A 21 -9.48 0.74 3.61
C ALA A 21 -10.97 0.38 3.40
N PHE A 22 -11.31 -0.28 2.30
CA PHE A 22 -12.66 -0.81 2.09
C PHE A 22 -13.04 -1.84 3.16
N TYR A 23 -12.10 -2.76 3.51
CA TYR A 23 -12.34 -3.79 4.51
C TYR A 23 -12.42 -3.22 5.94
N GLU A 24 -11.61 -2.22 6.28
CA GLU A 24 -11.69 -1.52 7.56
C GLU A 24 -13.04 -0.81 7.77
N LYS A 25 -13.64 -0.37 6.70
CA LYS A 25 -14.92 0.36 6.70
C LYS A 25 -16.13 -0.53 6.45
N ASP A 26 -15.91 -1.83 6.18
CA ASP A 26 -16.96 -2.76 5.75
C ASP A 26 -17.81 -2.21 4.58
N LEU A 27 -17.18 -1.47 3.67
CA LEU A 27 -17.84 -0.89 2.51
C LEU A 27 -17.83 -1.89 1.34
N PRO A 28 -19.01 -2.25 0.80
CA PRO A 28 -19.08 -3.11 -0.37
C PRO A 28 -18.59 -2.38 -1.62
N PHE A 29 -17.84 -3.07 -2.46
CA PHE A 29 -17.38 -2.57 -3.75
C PHE A 29 -17.27 -3.71 -4.77
N GLU A 30 -17.36 -3.37 -6.04
CA GLU A 30 -17.03 -4.26 -7.14
C GLU A 30 -15.54 -4.10 -7.47
N GLN A 31 -14.81 -5.21 -7.54
CA GLN A 31 -13.43 -5.18 -7.99
C GLN A 31 -13.38 -5.48 -9.50
N ARG A 32 -12.96 -4.49 -10.29
CA ARG A 32 -12.66 -4.64 -11.72
C ARG A 32 -11.21 -5.04 -11.87
N LEU A 33 -10.97 -6.32 -12.08
CA LEU A 33 -9.62 -6.87 -12.20
C LEU A 33 -8.96 -6.43 -13.50
N LEU A 34 -7.76 -5.90 -13.40
CA LEU A 34 -6.98 -5.38 -14.55
C LEU A 34 -6.36 -6.47 -15.42
N GLU A 35 -6.55 -7.74 -15.08
CA GLU A 35 -6.32 -8.87 -15.97
C GLU A 35 -7.35 -8.93 -17.12
N ASP A 36 -8.54 -8.34 -16.91
CA ASP A 36 -9.51 -8.13 -17.98
C ASP A 36 -9.07 -6.96 -18.86
N PRO A 37 -8.79 -7.18 -20.17
CA PRO A 37 -8.40 -6.11 -21.09
C PRO A 37 -9.42 -4.98 -21.17
N ALA A 38 -10.73 -5.27 -21.01
CA ALA A 38 -11.76 -4.25 -21.01
C ALA A 38 -11.64 -3.30 -19.81
N ALA A 39 -11.34 -3.83 -18.61
CA ALA A 39 -11.09 -3.03 -17.42
C ALA A 39 -9.89 -2.08 -17.57
N MET A 40 -8.84 -2.54 -18.24
CA MET A 40 -7.67 -1.70 -18.52
C MET A 40 -7.99 -0.57 -19.52
N VAL A 41 -8.85 -0.82 -20.50
CA VAL A 41 -9.32 0.22 -21.45
C VAL A 41 -10.17 1.26 -20.71
N GLU A 42 -11.11 0.81 -19.87
CA GLU A 42 -11.96 1.68 -19.05
C GLU A 42 -11.11 2.56 -18.11
N LEU A 43 -10.14 1.93 -17.43
CA LEU A 43 -9.21 2.64 -16.53
C LEU A 43 -8.44 3.73 -17.27
N LYS A 44 -7.84 3.43 -18.43
CA LYS A 44 -7.06 4.41 -19.21
C LYS A 44 -7.92 5.53 -19.77
N ALA A 45 -9.17 5.28 -20.08
CA ALA A 45 -10.12 6.30 -20.50
C ALA A 45 -10.44 7.28 -19.35
N ALA A 46 -10.55 6.78 -18.12
CA ALA A 46 -10.80 7.58 -16.93
C ALA A 46 -9.52 8.25 -16.38
N TRP A 47 -8.39 7.56 -16.45
CA TRP A 47 -7.08 7.98 -15.91
C TRP A 47 -5.97 7.70 -16.93
N PRO A 48 -5.63 8.67 -17.80
CA PRO A 48 -4.70 8.47 -18.93
C PRO A 48 -3.28 8.03 -18.53
N PHE A 49 -2.87 8.29 -17.28
CA PHE A 49 -1.59 7.81 -16.76
C PHE A 49 -1.52 6.28 -16.63
N GLY A 50 -2.68 5.59 -16.65
CA GLY A 50 -2.76 4.14 -16.60
C GLY A 50 -2.31 3.51 -15.27
N GLN A 51 -2.10 4.33 -14.25
CA GLN A 51 -1.78 3.87 -12.90
C GLN A 51 -3.05 3.44 -12.17
N PHE A 52 -2.90 2.50 -11.26
CA PHE A 52 -3.98 1.92 -10.48
C PHE A 52 -3.58 1.82 -9.00
N PRO A 53 -4.57 1.79 -8.08
CA PRO A 53 -6.02 1.69 -8.31
C PRO A 53 -6.68 3.00 -8.73
N VAL A 54 -7.87 2.87 -9.33
CA VAL A 54 -8.80 3.98 -9.57
C VAL A 54 -10.17 3.58 -9.03
N LEU A 55 -10.78 4.45 -8.23
CA LEU A 55 -12.13 4.28 -7.73
C LEU A 55 -13.12 5.01 -8.64
N LYS A 56 -14.15 4.31 -9.10
CA LYS A 56 -15.35 4.91 -9.70
C LYS A 56 -16.46 4.96 -8.65
N ASP A 57 -17.03 6.15 -8.46
CA ASP A 57 -18.16 6.41 -7.56
C ASP A 57 -19.21 7.21 -8.35
N GLY A 58 -20.24 6.53 -8.81
CA GLY A 58 -21.19 7.06 -9.79
C GLY A 58 -20.48 7.46 -11.07
N ASP A 59 -20.60 8.73 -11.46
CA ASP A 59 -19.96 9.29 -12.67
C ASP A 59 -18.56 9.86 -12.41
N ARG A 60 -18.08 9.82 -11.17
CA ARG A 60 -16.76 10.36 -10.80
C ARG A 60 -15.71 9.27 -10.67
N HIS A 61 -14.49 9.62 -11.05
CA HIS A 61 -13.32 8.77 -10.85
C HIS A 61 -12.32 9.45 -9.92
N TYR A 62 -11.76 8.68 -9.00
CA TYR A 62 -10.76 9.11 -8.04
C TYR A 62 -9.51 8.26 -8.24
N ALA A 63 -8.42 8.90 -8.60
CA ALA A 63 -7.09 8.30 -8.62
C ALA A 63 -6.32 8.69 -7.36
N GLU A 64 -5.12 8.12 -7.17
CA GLU A 64 -4.29 8.27 -5.97
C GLU A 64 -4.92 7.63 -4.72
N THR A 65 -4.24 6.64 -4.17
CA THR A 65 -4.77 5.81 -3.08
C THR A 65 -5.20 6.59 -1.85
N SER A 66 -4.43 7.62 -1.48
CA SER A 66 -4.77 8.47 -0.33
C SER A 66 -6.05 9.26 -0.59
N ILE A 67 -6.26 9.75 -1.81
CA ILE A 67 -7.50 10.45 -2.22
C ILE A 67 -8.69 9.49 -2.25
N ILE A 68 -8.48 8.25 -2.70
CA ILE A 68 -9.51 7.21 -2.63
C ILE A 68 -9.94 7.01 -1.17
N ILE A 69 -9.01 6.85 -0.25
CA ILE A 69 -9.31 6.63 1.17
C ILE A 69 -10.00 7.86 1.80
N GLU A 70 -9.57 9.08 1.46
CA GLU A 70 -10.27 10.30 1.88
C GLU A 70 -11.71 10.33 1.35
N ARG A 71 -11.94 9.84 0.11
CA ARG A 71 -13.31 9.73 -0.42
C ARG A 71 -14.12 8.70 0.35
N LEU A 72 -13.54 7.56 0.74
CA LEU A 72 -14.23 6.56 1.55
C LEU A 72 -14.63 7.13 2.93
N ASP A 73 -13.78 7.95 3.55
CA ASP A 73 -14.12 8.65 4.82
C ASP A 73 -15.27 9.65 4.66
N GLN A 74 -15.43 10.26 3.46
CA GLN A 74 -16.60 11.11 3.17
C GLN A 74 -17.87 10.30 2.97
N ILE A 75 -17.77 9.11 2.36
CA ILE A 75 -18.91 8.20 2.12
C ILE A 75 -19.41 7.63 3.44
N ASP A 76 -18.49 7.13 4.27
CA ASP A 76 -18.79 6.62 5.61
C ASP A 76 -17.90 7.29 6.66
N PRO A 77 -18.39 8.30 7.36
CA PRO A 77 -17.64 8.97 8.43
C PRO A 77 -17.68 8.23 9.78
N SER A 78 -18.36 7.09 9.89
CA SER A 78 -18.50 6.35 11.16
C SER A 78 -17.18 5.66 11.56
N THR A 79 -16.45 5.14 10.59
CA THR A 79 -15.13 4.52 10.77
C THR A 79 -14.08 5.35 10.04
N ARG A 80 -13.56 6.38 10.71
CA ARG A 80 -12.58 7.27 10.10
C ARG A 80 -11.19 6.65 10.05
N LEU A 81 -10.59 6.65 8.86
CA LEU A 81 -9.18 6.32 8.65
C LEU A 81 -8.29 7.56 8.72
N ILE A 82 -8.89 8.76 8.64
CA ILE A 82 -8.22 10.02 8.90
C ILE A 82 -8.89 10.64 10.13
N PRO A 83 -8.14 10.85 11.23
CA PRO A 83 -8.70 11.42 12.46
C PRO A 83 -9.42 12.75 12.22
N ALA A 84 -10.44 13.04 13.05
CA ALA A 84 -11.14 14.32 12.99
C ALA A 84 -10.31 15.48 13.59
N ASP A 85 -9.40 15.17 14.51
CA ASP A 85 -8.44 16.11 15.05
C ASP A 85 -7.46 16.55 13.96
N ALA A 86 -7.25 17.85 13.82
CA ALA A 86 -6.48 18.43 12.73
C ALA A 86 -4.98 18.06 12.78
N ASP A 87 -4.41 17.99 13.97
CA ASP A 87 -2.99 17.68 14.15
C ASP A 87 -2.75 16.20 13.91
N LEU A 88 -3.60 15.32 14.43
CA LEU A 88 -3.54 13.89 14.15
C LEU A 88 -3.83 13.59 12.66
N ALA A 89 -4.72 14.32 12.01
CA ALA A 89 -4.98 14.19 10.59
C ALA A 89 -3.77 14.58 9.75
N LEU A 90 -3.07 15.66 10.14
CA LEU A 90 -1.83 16.10 9.48
C LEU A 90 -0.73 15.06 9.68
N GLU A 91 -0.55 14.54 10.88
CA GLU A 91 0.43 13.49 11.16
C GLU A 91 0.11 12.19 10.39
N THR A 92 -1.17 11.82 10.27
CA THR A 92 -1.63 10.67 9.48
C THR A 92 -1.24 10.82 8.02
N ARG A 93 -1.48 11.99 7.42
CA ARG A 93 -1.07 12.27 6.04
C ARG A 93 0.44 12.32 5.88
N PHE A 94 1.17 12.85 6.86
CA PHE A 94 2.63 12.83 6.86
C PHE A 94 3.18 11.39 6.86
N MET A 95 2.69 10.54 7.78
CA MET A 95 3.12 9.15 7.84
C MET A 95 2.74 8.36 6.59
N ASP A 96 1.58 8.61 6.01
CA ASP A 96 1.16 8.06 4.73
C ASP A 96 2.17 8.44 3.61
N ARG A 97 2.60 9.69 3.54
CA ARG A 97 3.64 10.12 2.59
C ARG A 97 5.00 9.49 2.88
N VAL A 98 5.33 9.24 4.15
CA VAL A 98 6.56 8.51 4.51
C VAL A 98 6.52 7.10 3.93
N PHE A 99 5.43 6.35 4.13
CA PHE A 99 5.31 5.01 3.57
C PHE A 99 5.31 4.99 2.05
N ASP A 100 4.59 5.89 1.40
CA ASP A 100 4.54 5.95 -0.06
C ASP A 100 5.90 6.36 -0.66
N ASN A 101 6.54 7.42 -0.14
CA ASN A 101 7.71 8.03 -0.78
C ASN A 101 9.04 7.43 -0.33
N HIS A 102 9.13 6.95 0.93
CA HIS A 102 10.40 6.49 1.51
C HIS A 102 10.49 4.97 1.68
N VAL A 103 9.36 4.26 1.60
CA VAL A 103 9.33 2.78 1.62
C VAL A 103 8.88 2.26 0.27
N GLN A 104 7.63 2.53 -0.11
CA GLN A 104 6.99 1.97 -1.30
C GLN A 104 7.72 2.38 -2.59
N ALA A 105 8.06 3.65 -2.76
CA ALA A 105 8.74 4.13 -3.96
C ALA A 105 10.12 3.48 -4.15
N HIS A 106 10.86 3.24 -3.05
CA HIS A 106 12.19 2.64 -3.14
C HIS A 106 12.14 1.13 -3.41
N GLN A 107 11.23 0.38 -2.76
CA GLN A 107 11.03 -1.02 -3.10
C GLN A 107 10.56 -1.18 -4.55
N GLN A 108 9.65 -0.33 -5.00
CA GLN A 108 9.16 -0.33 -6.38
C GLN A 108 10.29 -0.08 -7.40
N ARG A 109 11.24 0.79 -7.05
CA ARG A 109 12.42 1.06 -7.88
C ARG A 109 13.28 -0.19 -8.06
N VAL A 110 13.45 -1.01 -7.03
CA VAL A 110 14.14 -2.30 -7.12
C VAL A 110 13.38 -3.25 -8.05
N ILE A 111 12.05 -3.33 -7.91
CA ILE A 111 11.18 -4.14 -8.77
C ILE A 111 11.30 -3.72 -10.23
N TYR A 112 11.18 -2.43 -10.54
CA TYR A 112 11.28 -1.95 -11.92
C TYR A 112 12.65 -2.22 -12.55
N GLU A 113 13.73 -2.13 -11.78
CA GLU A 113 15.05 -2.51 -12.28
C GLU A 113 15.12 -4.01 -12.60
N SER A 114 14.49 -4.88 -11.81
CA SER A 114 14.48 -6.32 -12.07
C SER A 114 13.70 -6.71 -13.32
N LEU A 115 12.69 -5.92 -13.70
CA LEU A 115 11.87 -6.15 -14.91
C LEU A 115 12.55 -5.70 -16.21
N LYS A 116 13.63 -4.91 -16.13
CA LYS A 116 14.40 -4.50 -17.31
C LYS A 116 15.17 -5.67 -17.90
N PRO A 117 15.46 -5.66 -19.21
CA PRO A 117 16.42 -6.58 -19.82
C PRO A 117 17.77 -6.55 -19.05
N GLU A 118 18.43 -7.68 -18.90
CA GLU A 118 19.62 -7.82 -18.06
C GLU A 118 20.72 -6.76 -18.35
N GLY A 119 21.01 -6.51 -19.63
CA GLY A 119 21.99 -5.50 -20.04
C GLY A 119 21.57 -4.03 -19.81
N SER A 120 20.31 -3.78 -19.40
CA SER A 120 19.77 -2.44 -19.14
C SER A 120 19.53 -2.18 -17.64
N ARG A 121 19.84 -3.15 -16.79
CA ARG A 121 19.68 -3.02 -15.33
C ARG A 121 20.74 -2.12 -14.74
N GLY A 122 20.33 -1.20 -13.88
CA GLY A 122 21.22 -0.27 -13.16
C GLY A 122 21.54 -0.77 -11.75
N PRO A 123 22.66 -1.50 -11.52
CA PRO A 123 23.01 -1.98 -10.19
C PRO A 123 23.18 -0.85 -9.16
N THR A 124 23.68 0.30 -9.58
CA THR A 124 23.77 1.50 -8.74
C THR A 124 22.39 1.99 -8.29
N VAL A 125 21.39 1.93 -9.17
CA VAL A 125 19.99 2.31 -8.87
C VAL A 125 19.42 1.41 -7.77
N VAL A 126 19.68 0.11 -7.86
CA VAL A 126 19.23 -0.88 -6.85
C VAL A 126 19.94 -0.63 -5.52
N ALA A 127 21.27 -0.41 -5.54
CA ALA A 127 22.04 -0.13 -4.33
C ALA A 127 21.56 1.15 -3.62
N GLU A 128 21.32 2.24 -4.37
CA GLU A 128 20.77 3.47 -3.83
C GLU A 128 19.37 3.28 -3.23
N ALA A 129 18.49 2.55 -3.92
CA ALA A 129 17.14 2.27 -3.43
C ALA A 129 17.17 1.49 -2.12
N ARG A 130 18.02 0.46 -2.01
CA ARG A 130 18.21 -0.32 -0.79
C ARG A 130 18.78 0.52 0.36
N ALA A 131 19.78 1.36 0.11
CA ALA A 131 20.31 2.28 1.11
C ALA A 131 19.24 3.26 1.63
N ARG A 132 18.32 3.71 0.77
CA ARG A 132 17.19 4.54 1.19
C ARG A 132 16.18 3.76 2.05
N LEU A 133 15.94 2.48 1.74
CA LEU A 133 15.10 1.62 2.58
C LEU A 133 15.73 1.44 3.98
N GLU A 134 17.04 1.24 4.09
CA GLU A 134 17.71 1.12 5.38
C GLU A 134 17.55 2.38 6.25
N ILE A 135 17.65 3.56 5.64
CA ILE A 135 17.39 4.84 6.33
C ILE A 135 15.94 4.90 6.81
N ALA A 136 14.98 4.53 5.95
CA ALA A 136 13.57 4.53 6.30
C ALA A 136 13.26 3.52 7.42
N TYR A 137 13.80 2.31 7.36
CA TYR A 137 13.63 1.29 8.39
C TYR A 137 14.16 1.74 9.75
N GLY A 138 15.39 2.29 9.80
CA GLY A 138 15.96 2.77 11.04
C GLY A 138 15.22 3.96 11.64
N TRP A 139 14.65 4.82 10.80
CA TRP A 139 13.80 5.92 11.26
C TRP A 139 12.45 5.40 11.78
N LEU A 140 11.80 4.51 11.03
CA LEU A 140 10.52 3.90 11.41
C LEU A 140 10.64 3.09 12.71
N ASP A 141 11.73 2.35 12.90
CA ASP A 141 11.95 1.60 14.15
C ASP A 141 11.92 2.53 15.38
N ARG A 142 12.61 3.67 15.30
CA ARG A 142 12.59 4.68 16.38
C ARG A 142 11.20 5.28 16.58
N VAL A 143 10.49 5.60 15.51
CA VAL A 143 9.13 6.16 15.59
C VAL A 143 8.16 5.16 16.21
N MET A 144 8.32 3.87 15.90
CA MET A 144 7.42 2.82 16.38
C MET A 144 7.73 2.33 17.80
N ALA A 145 8.79 2.84 18.46
CA ALA A 145 9.19 2.42 19.80
C ALA A 145 8.06 2.59 20.83
N ASP A 146 7.31 3.68 20.73
CA ASP A 146 6.23 4.05 21.66
C ASP A 146 4.85 4.06 21.02
N ARG A 147 4.70 3.43 19.81
CA ARG A 147 3.46 3.47 19.04
C ARG A 147 2.88 2.07 18.81
N THR A 148 1.55 1.99 18.88
CA THR A 148 0.82 0.79 18.43
C THR A 148 0.58 0.84 16.93
N TRP A 149 0.09 1.96 16.42
CA TRP A 149 -0.18 2.23 15.00
C TRP A 149 0.68 3.40 14.53
N ALA A 150 0.74 3.63 13.23
CA ALA A 150 1.58 4.69 12.65
C ALA A 150 1.32 6.06 13.29
N VAL A 151 0.06 6.34 13.66
CA VAL A 151 -0.34 7.57 14.33
C VAL A 151 -1.31 7.26 15.48
N GLY A 152 -0.96 7.71 16.68
CA GLY A 152 -1.82 7.53 17.84
C GLY A 152 -2.08 6.07 18.21
N GLY A 153 -3.28 5.81 18.74
CA GLY A 153 -3.71 4.47 19.20
C GLY A 153 -4.68 3.74 18.27
N THR A 154 -4.99 4.32 17.09
CA THR A 154 -6.02 3.80 16.20
C THR A 154 -5.44 3.56 14.79
N PHE A 155 -5.87 2.46 14.16
CA PHE A 155 -5.52 2.16 12.77
C PHE A 155 -6.03 3.27 11.84
N SER A 156 -5.21 3.68 10.88
CA SER A 156 -5.45 4.86 10.04
C SER A 156 -5.05 4.64 8.57
N LEU A 157 -5.27 5.66 7.74
CA LEU A 157 -4.76 5.75 6.37
C LEU A 157 -3.26 5.40 6.29
N ALA A 158 -2.46 5.87 7.24
CA ALA A 158 -1.03 5.60 7.26
C ALA A 158 -0.72 4.10 7.41
N ASP A 159 -1.50 3.38 8.22
CA ASP A 159 -1.36 1.93 8.41
C ASP A 159 -1.85 1.15 7.18
N CYS A 160 -2.88 1.63 6.49
CA CYS A 160 -3.31 1.07 5.20
C CYS A 160 -2.16 1.09 4.18
N GLY A 161 -1.37 2.16 4.16
CA GLY A 161 -0.19 2.28 3.31
C GLY A 161 1.00 1.47 3.81
N ALA A 162 1.24 1.47 5.13
CA ALA A 162 2.35 0.77 5.77
C ALA A 162 2.33 -0.74 5.55
N ALA A 163 1.14 -1.36 5.61
CA ALA A 163 0.99 -2.80 5.53
C ALA A 163 1.58 -3.40 4.24
N PRO A 164 1.11 -3.03 3.04
CA PRO A 164 1.71 -3.54 1.81
C PRO A 164 3.11 -2.99 1.57
N ALA A 165 3.40 -1.74 1.95
CA ALA A 165 4.73 -1.16 1.76
C ALA A 165 5.81 -1.96 2.50
N LEU A 166 5.59 -2.31 3.78
CA LEU A 166 6.54 -3.08 4.57
C LEU A 166 6.61 -4.55 4.18
N LEU A 167 5.52 -5.15 3.68
CA LEU A 167 5.56 -6.51 3.14
C LEU A 167 6.52 -6.57 1.94
N TYR A 168 6.22 -5.81 0.89
CA TYR A 168 6.98 -5.86 -0.35
C TYR A 168 8.39 -5.28 -0.20
N ALA A 169 8.59 -4.29 0.68
CA ALA A 169 9.92 -3.80 0.98
C ALA A 169 10.79 -4.87 1.63
N HIS A 170 10.25 -5.64 2.58
CA HIS A 170 10.96 -6.77 3.18
C HIS A 170 11.32 -7.85 2.15
N TRP A 171 10.46 -8.13 1.18
CA TRP A 171 10.73 -9.09 0.10
C TRP A 171 11.80 -8.59 -0.87
N THR A 172 11.95 -7.27 -1.09
CA THR A 172 12.96 -6.69 -1.97
C THR A 172 14.29 -6.44 -1.27
N HIS A 173 14.24 -6.10 0.01
CA HIS A 173 15.39 -5.80 0.87
C HIS A 173 15.00 -6.10 2.32
N PRO A 174 15.47 -7.23 2.89
CA PRO A 174 15.04 -7.68 4.21
C PRO A 174 15.23 -6.62 5.29
N ILE A 175 14.22 -6.44 6.12
CA ILE A 175 14.29 -5.58 7.31
C ILE A 175 15.26 -6.24 8.31
N PRO A 176 16.30 -5.51 8.80
CA PRO A 176 17.25 -6.06 9.78
C PRO A 176 16.55 -6.53 11.06
N GLU A 177 16.92 -7.70 11.56
CA GLU A 177 16.32 -8.29 12.77
C GLU A 177 16.49 -7.44 14.03
N ALA A 178 17.54 -6.62 14.08
CA ALA A 178 17.81 -5.69 15.17
C ALA A 178 16.74 -4.58 15.31
N LEU A 179 15.96 -4.31 14.27
CA LEU A 179 14.90 -3.30 14.26
C LEU A 179 13.61 -3.87 14.85
N THR A 180 13.63 -4.13 16.15
CA THR A 180 12.61 -4.92 16.86
C THR A 180 11.24 -4.24 16.94
N HIS A 181 11.19 -2.90 17.00
CA HIS A 181 9.94 -2.14 17.02
C HIS A 181 9.26 -2.15 15.65
N LEU A 182 10.05 -1.99 14.58
CA LEU A 182 9.53 -2.09 13.22
C LEU A 182 9.01 -3.49 12.92
N TRP A 183 9.72 -4.54 13.38
CA TRP A 183 9.25 -5.92 13.28
C TRP A 183 7.96 -6.17 14.05
N ALA A 184 7.84 -5.62 15.26
CA ALA A 184 6.62 -5.73 16.05
C ALA A 184 5.43 -5.04 15.36
N TYR A 185 5.67 -3.89 14.76
CA TYR A 185 4.66 -3.16 13.98
C TYR A 185 4.25 -3.94 12.72
N ARG A 186 5.23 -4.43 11.93
CA ARG A 186 4.96 -5.24 10.74
C ARG A 186 4.14 -6.48 11.06
N ARG A 187 4.48 -7.23 12.11
CA ARG A 187 3.69 -8.40 12.56
C ARG A 187 2.26 -8.02 12.92
N ARG A 188 2.06 -6.86 13.56
CA ARG A 188 0.73 -6.36 13.91
C ARG A 188 -0.10 -6.00 12.68
N LEU A 189 0.54 -5.39 11.67
CA LEU A 189 -0.10 -5.12 10.38
C LEU A 189 -0.52 -6.41 9.68
N LEU A 190 0.36 -7.40 9.58
CA LEU A 190 0.06 -8.71 8.97
C LEU A 190 -1.09 -9.45 9.69
N ALA A 191 -1.18 -9.31 11.00
CA ALA A 191 -2.24 -9.92 11.81
C ALA A 191 -3.57 -9.12 11.77
N ARG A 192 -3.60 -7.93 11.16
CA ARG A 192 -4.83 -7.13 11.05
C ARG A 192 -5.82 -7.82 10.11
N PRO A 193 -7.07 -8.11 10.53
CA PRO A 193 -8.00 -8.90 9.71
C PRO A 193 -8.23 -8.36 8.30
N SER A 194 -8.31 -7.04 8.15
CA SER A 194 -8.48 -6.37 6.85
C SER A 194 -7.29 -6.63 5.93
N TYR A 195 -6.06 -6.55 6.44
CA TYR A 195 -4.87 -6.80 5.64
C TYR A 195 -4.61 -8.29 5.43
N ALA A 196 -4.83 -9.13 6.44
CA ALA A 196 -4.73 -10.58 6.29
C ALA A 196 -5.65 -11.09 5.16
N ARG A 197 -6.89 -10.58 5.10
CA ARG A 197 -7.81 -10.87 4.00
C ARG A 197 -7.27 -10.41 2.64
N ALA A 198 -6.82 -9.16 2.53
CA ALA A 198 -6.27 -8.64 1.27
C ALA A 198 -5.04 -9.45 0.83
N LEU A 199 -4.22 -9.90 1.76
CA LEU A 199 -3.06 -10.73 1.50
C LEU A 199 -3.44 -12.14 1.05
N ASP A 200 -4.44 -12.76 1.66
CA ASP A 200 -4.96 -14.07 1.23
C ASP A 200 -5.51 -14.02 -0.20
N GLU A 201 -6.23 -12.96 -0.54
CA GLU A 201 -6.72 -12.72 -1.91
C GLU A 201 -5.58 -12.48 -2.92
N ALA A 202 -4.43 -11.99 -2.47
CA ALA A 202 -3.25 -11.79 -3.29
C ALA A 202 -2.38 -13.06 -3.48
N ARG A 203 -2.52 -14.07 -2.62
CA ARG A 203 -1.67 -15.28 -2.64
C ARG A 203 -1.61 -16.01 -3.98
N PRO A 204 -2.72 -16.15 -4.75
CA PRO A 204 -2.67 -16.79 -6.07
C PRO A 204 -1.72 -16.10 -7.07
N TYR A 205 -1.41 -14.83 -6.83
CA TYR A 205 -0.60 -13.99 -7.71
C TYR A 205 0.87 -13.86 -7.28
N ARG A 206 1.30 -14.60 -6.24
CA ARG A 206 2.70 -14.54 -5.74
C ARG A 206 3.74 -14.81 -6.84
N GLY A 207 3.39 -15.65 -7.82
CA GLY A 207 4.24 -15.92 -8.97
C GLY A 207 4.57 -14.70 -9.83
N TYR A 208 3.84 -13.61 -9.69
CA TYR A 208 4.12 -12.34 -10.39
C TYR A 208 5.22 -11.51 -9.74
N PHE A 209 5.69 -11.89 -8.53
CA PHE A 209 6.79 -11.17 -7.91
C PHE A 209 8.11 -11.45 -8.62
N PRO A 210 8.72 -10.47 -9.29
CA PRO A 210 9.79 -10.76 -10.26
C PRO A 210 11.12 -11.16 -9.60
N LEU A 211 11.25 -11.00 -8.29
CA LEU A 211 12.43 -11.44 -7.53
C LEU A 211 12.23 -12.81 -6.85
N GLY A 212 11.08 -13.44 -7.06
CA GLY A 212 10.66 -14.64 -6.33
C GLY A 212 10.07 -14.27 -4.97
N ALA A 213 8.74 -14.50 -4.80
CA ALA A 213 8.10 -14.27 -3.51
C ALA A 213 8.58 -15.31 -2.49
N PRO A 214 8.91 -14.90 -1.25
CA PRO A 214 9.20 -15.84 -0.17
C PRO A 214 8.00 -16.73 0.14
N ASP A 215 8.22 -17.91 0.74
CA ASP A 215 7.12 -18.80 1.17
C ASP A 215 6.34 -18.20 2.35
N GLU A 216 7.03 -17.42 3.19
CA GLU A 216 6.45 -16.71 4.33
C GLU A 216 6.20 -15.23 4.03
N ASP A 217 5.22 -14.65 4.74
CA ASP A 217 4.86 -13.23 4.64
C ASP A 217 5.70 -12.34 5.53
#